data_57b2f6f0d098033926d7ee2382f42025
#
_entry.id   57b2f6f0d098033926d7ee2382f42025
#
_cell.length_a   1.000
_cell.length_b   1.000
_cell.length_c   1.000
_cell.angle_alpha   90.00
_cell.angle_beta   90.00
_cell.angle_gamma   90.00
#
_symmetry.space_group_name_H-M   'P 1'
#
loop_
_entity.id
_entity.type
_entity.pdbx_description
1 polymer ?
#
loop_
_entity_poly.entity_id
_entity_poly.type
_entity_poly.pdbx_seq_one_letter_code
_entity_poly.pdbx_strand_id
1 'polypeptide(L)'
;DFGERIPVDVVYHDGSDPHAMHNYYTFLYNKAVFNLLKEVKGEQEAVLFARSATAGSQQFPVHWGGDCFANYPSMAETIRGGLSFAMSGFSFWSHDISGFESTATPDLYKRWAAFGLLSSHSRLHGSGSYRVPWLFDEEACDVVAHFSKLKCTLMPYLYAKAIEAHEEGTPMMRPMVFEYRDDPAVAYLDSQYMLGDALLVAPILREDSVCQYYLPKGVWTHLLSGEARRGGCWQEDTYDYFSLPLYVKENTLLAMGRENHKPDYDYENQMDLRLYQLQDGAEAVCRVPDVDGHIVNVIRAKRTGRTIELTSEKPMPLMKLTLYMGTEKTEYTIERGKQHVHTEIK
;
A
#
# COMPACT_ATOMS: atom_id res chain seq x y z
N ASP A 1 -4.93 -6.80 -22.28
CA ASP A 1 -4.53 -8.17 -21.99
C ASP A 1 -3.54 -8.68 -23.02
N PHE A 2 -2.67 -9.62 -22.65
CA PHE A 2 -1.56 -10.14 -23.46
C PHE A 2 -0.55 -9.05 -23.90
N GLY A 3 0.12 -9.25 -25.06
CA GLY A 3 1.19 -8.37 -25.57
C GLY A 3 2.60 -8.84 -25.17
N GLU A 4 2.72 -9.94 -24.43
CA GLU A 4 3.98 -10.47 -23.91
C GLU A 4 4.58 -11.63 -24.71
N ARG A 5 3.96 -12.09 -25.77
CA ARG A 5 4.42 -13.30 -26.52
C ARG A 5 4.48 -13.08 -28.03
N ILE A 6 5.12 -12.00 -28.45
CA ILE A 6 5.31 -11.76 -29.88
C ILE A 6 6.43 -12.67 -30.41
N PRO A 7 6.18 -13.50 -31.45
CA PRO A 7 7.20 -14.32 -32.04
C PRO A 7 8.34 -13.48 -32.63
N VAL A 8 9.56 -14.03 -32.62
CA VAL A 8 10.75 -13.39 -33.20
C VAL A 8 11.05 -13.84 -34.64
N ASP A 9 10.25 -14.77 -35.18
CA ASP A 9 10.33 -15.29 -36.55
C ASP A 9 9.32 -14.58 -37.51
N VAL A 10 8.98 -13.35 -37.22
CA VAL A 10 8.04 -12.52 -37.98
C VAL A 10 8.76 -11.48 -38.82
N VAL A 11 8.08 -10.95 -39.82
CA VAL A 11 8.55 -9.85 -40.68
C VAL A 11 7.66 -8.62 -40.43
N TYR A 12 8.27 -7.54 -39.96
CA TYR A 12 7.58 -6.27 -39.80
C TYR A 12 7.57 -5.48 -41.11
N HIS A 13 6.46 -4.77 -41.37
CA HIS A 13 6.28 -3.99 -42.62
C HIS A 13 7.37 -2.91 -42.78
N ASP A 14 7.82 -2.31 -41.70
CA ASP A 14 8.85 -1.26 -41.67
C ASP A 14 10.29 -1.78 -41.62
N GLY A 15 10.47 -3.11 -41.67
CA GLY A 15 11.77 -3.77 -41.58
C GLY A 15 12.40 -3.79 -40.19
N SER A 16 11.63 -3.48 -39.13
CA SER A 16 12.10 -3.54 -37.77
C SER A 16 12.64 -4.93 -37.40
N ASP A 17 13.70 -4.98 -36.59
CA ASP A 17 14.27 -6.23 -36.06
C ASP A 17 13.27 -6.93 -35.11
N PRO A 18 12.83 -8.17 -35.41
CA PRO A 18 11.88 -8.89 -34.57
C PRO A 18 12.37 -9.14 -33.14
N HIS A 19 13.67 -9.30 -32.92
CA HIS A 19 14.23 -9.48 -31.57
C HIS A 19 14.14 -8.18 -30.74
N ALA A 20 14.40 -7.03 -31.33
CA ALA A 20 14.20 -5.75 -30.70
C ALA A 20 12.72 -5.44 -30.42
N MET A 21 11.85 -5.80 -31.38
CA MET A 21 10.40 -5.59 -31.27
C MET A 21 9.73 -6.50 -30.25
N HIS A 22 10.32 -7.62 -29.87
CA HIS A 22 9.72 -8.58 -28.92
C HIS A 22 9.28 -7.92 -27.60
N ASN A 23 10.12 -7.07 -26.99
CA ASN A 23 9.75 -6.30 -25.82
C ASN A 23 9.12 -4.95 -26.15
N TYR A 24 9.59 -4.28 -27.20
CA TYR A 24 9.11 -2.95 -27.56
C TYR A 24 7.65 -2.95 -28.02
N TYR A 25 7.16 -4.04 -28.58
CA TYR A 25 5.76 -4.22 -28.96
C TYR A 25 4.80 -3.92 -27.78
N THR A 26 5.11 -4.44 -26.59
CA THR A 26 4.33 -4.20 -25.38
C THR A 26 4.20 -2.70 -25.06
N PHE A 27 5.30 -1.95 -25.18
CA PHE A 27 5.26 -0.51 -25.02
C PHE A 27 4.35 0.17 -26.06
N LEU A 28 4.48 -0.20 -27.33
CA LEU A 28 3.67 0.36 -28.41
C LEU A 28 2.18 0.03 -28.22
N TYR A 29 1.87 -1.18 -27.79
CA TYR A 29 0.50 -1.60 -27.52
C TYR A 29 -0.12 -0.76 -26.38
N ASN A 30 0.55 -0.66 -25.23
CA ASN A 30 0.10 0.14 -24.11
C ASN A 30 -0.05 1.62 -24.51
N LYS A 31 0.92 2.17 -25.24
CA LYS A 31 0.88 3.56 -25.72
C LYS A 31 -0.31 3.84 -26.65
N ALA A 32 -0.61 2.91 -27.55
CA ALA A 32 -1.73 3.07 -28.48
C ALA A 32 -3.07 3.12 -27.73
N VAL A 33 -3.29 2.20 -26.78
CA VAL A 33 -4.51 2.18 -25.97
C VAL A 33 -4.59 3.40 -25.04
N PHE A 34 -3.48 3.78 -24.40
CA PHE A 34 -3.44 4.93 -23.50
C PHE A 34 -3.73 6.24 -24.24
N ASN A 35 -3.18 6.42 -25.44
CA ASN A 35 -3.47 7.60 -26.28
C ASN A 35 -4.95 7.66 -26.67
N LEU A 36 -5.55 6.52 -27.05
CA LEU A 36 -6.98 6.46 -27.32
C LEU A 36 -7.82 6.82 -26.08
N LEU A 37 -7.42 6.36 -24.89
CA LEU A 37 -8.10 6.74 -23.65
C LEU A 37 -8.02 8.26 -23.41
N LYS A 38 -6.87 8.88 -23.67
CA LYS A 38 -6.72 10.35 -23.58
C LYS A 38 -7.64 11.08 -24.56
N GLU A 39 -7.76 10.62 -25.80
CA GLU A 39 -8.66 11.20 -26.80
C GLU A 39 -10.13 11.11 -26.36
N VAL A 40 -10.53 9.98 -25.76
CA VAL A 40 -11.95 9.70 -25.43
C VAL A 40 -12.34 10.25 -24.05
N LYS A 41 -11.45 10.17 -23.06
CA LYS A 41 -11.73 10.51 -21.66
C LYS A 41 -11.10 11.83 -21.20
N GLY A 42 -10.12 12.34 -21.91
CA GLY A 42 -9.28 13.46 -21.49
C GLY A 42 -8.02 13.01 -20.76
N GLU A 43 -7.07 13.91 -20.64
CA GLU A 43 -5.74 13.68 -20.08
C GLU A 43 -5.79 13.16 -18.63
N GLN A 44 -6.69 13.69 -17.82
CA GLN A 44 -6.75 13.40 -16.38
C GLN A 44 -7.51 12.11 -16.06
N GLU A 45 -8.41 11.66 -16.94
CA GLU A 45 -9.24 10.49 -16.75
C GLU A 45 -8.73 9.25 -17.50
N ALA A 46 -7.60 9.37 -18.20
CA ALA A 46 -7.01 8.27 -18.94
C ALA A 46 -6.27 7.31 -18.01
N VAL A 47 -6.86 6.16 -17.73
CA VAL A 47 -6.25 5.08 -16.96
C VAL A 47 -6.19 3.82 -17.80
N LEU A 48 -4.99 3.34 -18.07
CA LEU A 48 -4.74 2.05 -18.68
C LEU A 48 -4.67 0.98 -17.58
N PHE A 49 -5.28 -0.18 -17.79
CA PHE A 49 -5.11 -1.37 -16.96
C PHE A 49 -4.55 -2.48 -17.84
N ALA A 50 -3.24 -2.74 -17.74
CA ALA A 50 -2.51 -3.60 -18.67
C ALA A 50 -1.78 -4.74 -17.96
N ARG A 51 -1.65 -5.90 -18.63
CA ARG A 51 -0.89 -7.04 -18.12
C ARG A 51 0.59 -6.94 -18.48
N SER A 52 0.90 -6.81 -19.74
CA SER A 52 2.28 -6.75 -20.21
C SER A 52 2.90 -5.37 -19.99
N ALA A 53 4.19 -5.35 -19.70
CA ALA A 53 4.96 -4.13 -19.51
C ALA A 53 6.42 -4.33 -19.92
N THR A 54 7.08 -3.23 -20.25
CA THR A 54 8.52 -3.16 -20.46
C THR A 54 9.03 -1.78 -20.05
N ALA A 55 10.34 -1.55 -20.11
CA ALA A 55 10.94 -0.25 -19.83
C ALA A 55 10.24 0.87 -20.63
N GLY A 56 9.84 1.93 -19.94
CA GLY A 56 9.05 3.04 -20.50
C GLY A 56 7.54 2.91 -20.27
N SER A 57 7.01 1.71 -19.98
CA SER A 57 5.58 1.51 -19.70
C SER A 57 5.14 2.03 -18.32
N GLN A 58 6.08 2.48 -17.47
CA GLN A 58 5.80 3.10 -16.17
C GLN A 58 4.87 4.33 -16.29
N GLN A 59 4.89 4.99 -17.44
CA GLN A 59 4.02 6.14 -17.75
C GLN A 59 2.56 5.75 -18.01
N PHE A 60 2.25 4.47 -18.10
CA PHE A 60 0.90 3.97 -18.35
C PHE A 60 0.37 3.21 -17.13
N PRO A 61 -0.18 3.90 -16.12
CA PRO A 61 -0.77 3.22 -14.98
C PRO A 61 -2.13 2.63 -15.38
N VAL A 62 -2.54 1.47 -14.90
CA VAL A 62 -2.06 0.57 -13.88
C VAL A 62 -1.71 -0.79 -14.51
N HIS A 63 -0.95 -1.64 -13.82
CA HIS A 63 -0.65 -3.00 -14.27
C HIS A 63 -1.15 -4.04 -13.26
N TRP A 64 -1.28 -5.32 -13.69
CA TRP A 64 -1.54 -6.45 -12.76
C TRP A 64 -0.69 -7.67 -13.10
N GLY A 65 -0.62 -8.61 -12.16
CA GLY A 65 0.29 -9.76 -12.22
C GLY A 65 -0.15 -10.91 -13.12
N GLY A 66 -1.28 -10.80 -13.84
CA GLY A 66 -1.80 -11.88 -14.71
C GLY A 66 -2.51 -12.98 -13.94
N ASP A 67 -2.61 -14.16 -14.57
CA ASP A 67 -3.47 -15.29 -14.20
C ASP A 67 -2.76 -16.23 -13.21
N CYS A 68 -2.77 -15.86 -11.93
CA CYS A 68 -2.19 -16.68 -10.87
C CYS A 68 -3.16 -17.78 -10.38
N PHE A 69 -2.63 -18.89 -9.86
CA PHE A 69 -3.46 -19.94 -9.26
C PHE A 69 -3.97 -19.57 -7.87
N ALA A 70 -5.16 -20.10 -7.52
CA ALA A 70 -5.77 -19.94 -6.21
C ALA A 70 -5.13 -20.87 -5.16
N ASN A 71 -3.89 -20.59 -4.77
CA ASN A 71 -3.13 -21.30 -3.73
C ASN A 71 -2.09 -20.40 -3.05
N TYR A 72 -1.59 -20.80 -1.89
CA TYR A 72 -0.60 -20.05 -1.13
C TYR A 72 0.74 -19.82 -1.85
N PRO A 73 1.31 -20.81 -2.57
CA PRO A 73 2.51 -20.56 -3.36
C PRO A 73 2.33 -19.43 -4.37
N SER A 74 1.21 -19.37 -5.09
CA SER A 74 0.94 -18.28 -6.04
C SER A 74 0.68 -16.95 -5.36
N MET A 75 0.09 -16.93 -4.17
CA MET A 75 -0.02 -15.72 -3.36
C MET A 75 1.37 -15.18 -3.00
N ALA A 76 2.30 -16.04 -2.60
CA ALA A 76 3.68 -15.65 -2.32
C ALA A 76 4.40 -15.14 -3.57
N GLU A 77 4.25 -15.82 -4.73
CA GLU A 77 4.82 -15.38 -6.02
C GLU A 77 4.23 -14.04 -6.47
N THR A 78 2.96 -13.78 -6.20
CA THR A 78 2.31 -12.49 -6.48
C THR A 78 2.98 -11.35 -5.71
N ILE A 79 3.32 -11.56 -4.43
CA ILE A 79 4.07 -10.58 -3.64
C ILE A 79 5.46 -10.36 -4.23
N ARG A 80 6.23 -11.42 -4.48
CA ARG A 80 7.58 -11.36 -5.06
C ARG A 80 7.61 -10.65 -6.41
N GLY A 81 6.71 -11.08 -7.30
CA GLY A 81 6.56 -10.47 -8.64
C GLY A 81 6.21 -8.99 -8.57
N GLY A 82 5.25 -8.64 -7.72
CA GLY A 82 4.83 -7.25 -7.52
C GLY A 82 5.91 -6.36 -6.91
N LEU A 83 6.69 -6.86 -5.94
CA LEU A 83 7.81 -6.12 -5.36
C LEU A 83 8.97 -5.96 -6.36
N SER A 84 9.26 -6.98 -7.17
CA SER A 84 10.24 -6.89 -8.28
C SER A 84 9.79 -5.86 -9.33
N PHE A 85 8.51 -5.86 -9.65
CA PHE A 85 7.89 -4.92 -10.58
C PHE A 85 7.97 -3.48 -10.06
N ALA A 86 7.67 -3.27 -8.77
CA ALA A 86 7.82 -1.98 -8.11
C ALA A 86 9.27 -1.45 -8.16
N MET A 87 10.28 -2.32 -7.99
CA MET A 87 11.70 -1.96 -8.13
C MET A 87 12.09 -1.61 -9.56
N SER A 88 11.28 -1.97 -10.54
CA SER A 88 11.44 -1.56 -11.94
C SER A 88 10.71 -0.24 -12.27
N GLY A 89 10.21 0.48 -11.27
CA GLY A 89 9.54 1.78 -11.39
C GLY A 89 8.03 1.73 -11.63
N PHE A 90 7.40 0.56 -11.43
CA PHE A 90 5.94 0.41 -11.55
C PHE A 90 5.29 0.53 -10.17
N SER A 91 4.94 1.74 -9.79
CA SER A 91 4.42 2.05 -8.45
C SER A 91 2.98 1.57 -8.22
N PHE A 92 2.18 1.50 -9.30
CA PHE A 92 0.76 1.17 -9.25
C PHE A 92 0.50 -0.17 -9.91
N TRP A 93 0.25 -1.19 -9.11
CA TRP A 93 -0.05 -2.52 -9.60
C TRP A 93 -1.12 -3.22 -8.76
N SER A 94 -1.81 -4.15 -9.39
CA SER A 94 -2.88 -4.95 -8.83
C SER A 94 -2.60 -6.44 -9.02
N HIS A 95 -3.42 -7.25 -8.40
CA HIS A 95 -3.46 -8.68 -8.59
C HIS A 95 -4.89 -9.18 -8.36
N ASP A 96 -5.15 -10.41 -8.79
CA ASP A 96 -6.45 -11.04 -8.61
C ASP A 96 -6.54 -11.62 -7.20
N ILE A 97 -7.26 -10.94 -6.32
CA ILE A 97 -7.44 -11.39 -4.93
C ILE A 97 -8.09 -12.78 -4.94
N SER A 98 -7.45 -13.71 -4.25
CA SER A 98 -7.75 -15.14 -4.16
C SER A 98 -7.32 -16.00 -5.35
N GLY A 99 -6.57 -15.43 -6.29
CA GLY A 99 -6.10 -16.12 -7.49
C GLY A 99 -7.11 -16.10 -8.65
N PHE A 100 -6.60 -16.09 -9.87
CA PHE A 100 -7.40 -16.11 -11.10
C PHE A 100 -7.84 -17.51 -11.46
N GLU A 101 -6.89 -18.45 -11.61
CA GLU A 101 -7.17 -19.83 -11.98
C GLU A 101 -7.65 -20.65 -10.78
N SER A 102 -8.66 -21.49 -11.00
CA SER A 102 -9.32 -22.28 -9.97
C SER A 102 -10.13 -21.42 -9.00
N THR A 103 -10.67 -22.02 -7.95
CA THR A 103 -11.40 -21.35 -6.88
C THR A 103 -10.67 -21.55 -5.55
N ALA A 104 -10.39 -20.49 -4.84
CA ALA A 104 -9.74 -20.53 -3.53
C ALA A 104 -10.62 -21.24 -2.48
N THR A 105 -9.99 -21.82 -1.46
CA THR A 105 -10.65 -22.17 -0.21
C THR A 105 -11.08 -20.90 0.52
N PRO A 106 -12.09 -20.94 1.40
CA PRO A 106 -12.47 -19.78 2.23
C PRO A 106 -11.31 -19.24 3.07
N ASP A 107 -10.44 -20.12 3.57
CA ASP A 107 -9.22 -19.74 4.29
C ASP A 107 -8.30 -18.87 3.41
N LEU A 108 -7.86 -19.38 2.27
CA LEU A 108 -6.99 -18.66 1.34
C LEU A 108 -7.64 -17.33 0.88
N TYR A 109 -8.94 -17.34 0.61
CA TYR A 109 -9.68 -16.13 0.19
C TYR A 109 -9.54 -15.01 1.24
N LYS A 110 -9.78 -15.33 2.52
CA LYS A 110 -9.68 -14.36 3.63
C LYS A 110 -8.25 -13.83 3.81
N ARG A 111 -7.24 -14.72 3.74
CA ARG A 111 -5.83 -14.32 3.84
C ARG A 111 -5.38 -13.44 2.67
N TRP A 112 -5.80 -13.80 1.45
CA TRP A 112 -5.46 -13.00 0.27
C TRP A 112 -6.19 -11.67 0.22
N ALA A 113 -7.44 -11.61 0.72
CA ALA A 113 -8.19 -10.36 0.84
C ALA A 113 -7.48 -9.35 1.76
N ALA A 114 -6.95 -9.79 2.90
CA ALA A 114 -6.17 -8.95 3.81
C ALA A 114 -4.95 -8.34 3.09
N PHE A 115 -4.17 -9.13 2.36
CA PHE A 115 -3.07 -8.67 1.53
C PHE A 115 -3.53 -7.73 0.42
N GLY A 116 -4.52 -8.15 -0.36
CA GLY A 116 -4.98 -7.40 -1.52
C GLY A 116 -5.58 -6.04 -1.18
N LEU A 117 -6.19 -5.89 0.00
CA LEU A 117 -6.72 -4.62 0.49
C LEU A 117 -5.65 -3.73 1.15
N LEU A 118 -4.48 -4.28 1.45
CA LEU A 118 -3.28 -3.53 1.88
C LEU A 118 -2.26 -3.37 0.73
N SER A 119 -2.73 -3.36 -0.51
CA SER A 119 -1.98 -3.10 -1.74
C SER A 119 -2.33 -1.74 -2.34
N SER A 120 -1.58 -1.29 -3.33
CA SER A 120 -1.88 -0.03 -4.04
C SER A 120 -3.26 -0.09 -4.70
N HIS A 121 -3.54 -1.14 -5.47
CA HIS A 121 -4.83 -1.37 -6.13
C HIS A 121 -5.40 -2.73 -5.71
N SER A 122 -6.72 -2.81 -5.63
CA SER A 122 -7.42 -4.01 -5.16
C SER A 122 -8.58 -4.36 -6.07
N ARG A 123 -8.68 -5.63 -6.48
CA ARG A 123 -9.84 -6.12 -7.23
C ARG A 123 -10.19 -7.56 -6.84
N LEU A 124 -11.47 -7.87 -6.86
CA LEU A 124 -11.99 -9.22 -6.72
C LEU A 124 -12.23 -9.77 -8.13
N HIS A 125 -11.35 -10.64 -8.60
CA HIS A 125 -11.41 -11.16 -9.97
C HIS A 125 -10.87 -12.58 -10.05
N GLY A 126 -11.42 -13.39 -10.97
CA GLY A 126 -10.97 -14.74 -11.25
C GLY A 126 -11.78 -15.43 -12.34
N SER A 127 -11.21 -16.50 -12.92
CA SER A 127 -11.92 -17.37 -13.85
C SER A 127 -12.81 -18.38 -13.10
N GLY A 128 -13.77 -18.97 -13.79
CA GLY A 128 -14.56 -20.10 -13.32
C GLY A 128 -15.56 -19.84 -12.18
N SER A 129 -15.34 -18.85 -11.32
CA SER A 129 -16.27 -18.45 -10.26
C SER A 129 -16.12 -16.97 -9.91
N TYR A 130 -17.20 -16.36 -9.41
CA TYR A 130 -17.14 -15.00 -8.88
C TYR A 130 -16.35 -14.97 -7.56
N ARG A 131 -15.56 -13.90 -7.37
CA ARG A 131 -14.75 -13.67 -6.16
C ARG A 131 -15.46 -12.79 -5.13
N VAL A 132 -16.79 -12.80 -5.11
CA VAL A 132 -17.60 -12.09 -4.12
C VAL A 132 -17.61 -12.84 -2.79
N PRO A 133 -17.42 -12.16 -1.63
CA PRO A 133 -17.14 -12.83 -0.37
C PRO A 133 -18.26 -13.78 0.10
N TRP A 134 -19.52 -13.47 -0.18
CA TRP A 134 -20.68 -14.30 0.22
C TRP A 134 -20.79 -15.66 -0.49
N LEU A 135 -19.95 -15.92 -1.51
CA LEU A 135 -19.84 -17.25 -2.14
C LEU A 135 -18.81 -18.15 -1.44
N PHE A 136 -18.04 -17.61 -0.49
CA PHE A 136 -17.08 -18.39 0.30
C PHE A 136 -17.66 -18.77 1.67
N ASP A 137 -17.91 -17.80 2.52
CA ASP A 137 -18.62 -17.95 3.80
C ASP A 137 -19.02 -16.59 4.38
N GLU A 138 -19.77 -16.58 5.52
CA GLU A 138 -20.16 -15.33 6.19
C GLU A 138 -18.97 -14.59 6.77
N GLU A 139 -17.98 -15.30 7.32
CA GLU A 139 -16.75 -14.70 7.85
C GLU A 139 -15.95 -14.00 6.76
N ALA A 140 -15.95 -14.52 5.52
CA ALA A 140 -15.30 -13.86 4.38
C ALA A 140 -15.93 -12.49 4.08
N CYS A 141 -17.27 -12.35 4.25
CA CYS A 141 -17.93 -11.04 4.12
C CYS A 141 -17.41 -10.05 5.17
N ASP A 142 -17.31 -10.50 6.42
CA ASP A 142 -16.83 -9.67 7.53
C ASP A 142 -15.36 -9.29 7.37
N VAL A 143 -14.51 -10.22 6.96
CA VAL A 143 -13.09 -9.98 6.70
C VAL A 143 -12.88 -8.97 5.56
N VAL A 144 -13.56 -9.14 4.43
CA VAL A 144 -13.47 -8.19 3.31
C VAL A 144 -14.00 -6.82 3.73
N ALA A 145 -15.11 -6.76 4.45
CA ALA A 145 -15.64 -5.51 4.98
C ALA A 145 -14.66 -4.81 5.95
N HIS A 146 -14.02 -5.59 6.84
CA HIS A 146 -13.02 -5.08 7.80
C HIS A 146 -11.85 -4.42 7.08
N PHE A 147 -11.18 -5.11 6.17
CA PHE A 147 -10.02 -4.57 5.47
C PHE A 147 -10.38 -3.49 4.43
N SER A 148 -11.57 -3.55 3.83
CA SER A 148 -12.06 -2.46 2.96
C SER A 148 -12.26 -1.17 3.75
N LYS A 149 -12.88 -1.25 4.93
CA LYS A 149 -13.03 -0.10 5.84
C LYS A 149 -11.67 0.42 6.32
N LEU A 150 -10.74 -0.48 6.66
CA LEU A 150 -9.38 -0.10 7.04
C LEU A 150 -8.68 0.64 5.89
N LYS A 151 -8.79 0.12 4.64
CA LYS A 151 -8.22 0.80 3.46
C LYS A 151 -8.82 2.19 3.27
N CYS A 152 -10.15 2.35 3.36
CA CYS A 152 -10.79 3.67 3.28
C CYS A 152 -10.27 4.62 4.37
N THR A 153 -10.09 4.13 5.59
CA THR A 153 -9.53 4.92 6.70
C THR A 153 -8.05 5.30 6.46
N LEU A 154 -7.28 4.46 5.76
CA LEU A 154 -5.89 4.73 5.41
C LEU A 154 -5.73 5.65 4.18
N MET A 155 -6.81 5.97 3.47
CA MET A 155 -6.72 6.72 2.19
C MET A 155 -5.98 8.05 2.28
N PRO A 156 -6.07 8.89 3.33
CA PRO A 156 -5.26 10.11 3.40
C PRO A 156 -3.76 9.83 3.34
N TYR A 157 -3.31 8.77 4.00
CA TYR A 157 -1.92 8.31 3.92
C TYR A 157 -1.59 7.68 2.56
N LEU A 158 -2.41 6.73 2.10
CA LEU A 158 -2.16 6.01 0.84
C LEU A 158 -2.15 6.95 -0.36
N TYR A 159 -3.05 7.93 -0.39
CA TYR A 159 -3.12 8.88 -1.48
C TYR A 159 -1.95 9.87 -1.47
N ALA A 160 -1.49 10.31 -0.28
CA ALA A 160 -0.25 11.07 -0.18
C ALA A 160 0.96 10.28 -0.70
N LYS A 161 1.01 8.94 -0.49
CA LYS A 161 2.05 8.07 -1.04
C LYS A 161 1.89 7.82 -2.55
N ALA A 162 0.67 7.87 -3.08
CA ALA A 162 0.44 7.84 -4.53
C ALA A 162 0.93 9.13 -5.21
N ILE A 163 0.72 10.29 -4.58
CA ILE A 163 1.27 11.57 -5.05
C ILE A 163 2.81 11.52 -5.03
N GLU A 164 3.42 11.06 -3.95
CA GLU A 164 4.88 10.85 -3.85
C GLU A 164 5.39 9.91 -4.97
N ALA A 165 4.67 8.83 -5.24
CA ALA A 165 5.00 7.91 -6.32
C ALA A 165 4.95 8.57 -7.70
N HIS A 166 3.97 9.45 -7.93
CA HIS A 166 3.84 10.21 -9.17
C HIS A 166 4.96 11.28 -9.33
N GLU A 167 5.24 12.02 -8.26
CA GLU A 167 6.20 13.12 -8.28
C GLU A 167 7.67 12.65 -8.30
N GLU A 168 7.98 11.57 -7.56
CA GLU A 168 9.34 11.14 -7.25
C GLU A 168 9.69 9.76 -7.83
N GLY A 169 8.72 9.00 -8.32
CA GLY A 169 8.92 7.62 -8.80
C GLY A 169 9.11 6.60 -7.67
N THR A 170 8.92 6.99 -6.42
CA THR A 170 9.05 6.10 -5.25
C THR A 170 7.86 5.14 -5.18
N PRO A 171 8.07 3.82 -5.14
CA PRO A 171 6.95 2.88 -5.17
C PRO A 171 6.07 2.95 -3.91
N MET A 172 4.77 2.70 -4.08
CA MET A 172 3.84 2.60 -2.95
C MET A 172 4.07 1.33 -2.12
N MET A 173 4.31 0.20 -2.78
CA MET A 173 4.67 -1.06 -2.12
C MET A 173 6.18 -1.27 -2.31
N ARG A 174 6.93 -1.22 -1.21
CA ARG A 174 8.39 -1.17 -1.21
C ARG A 174 8.96 -2.46 -0.67
N PRO A 175 9.81 -3.19 -1.41
CA PRO A 175 10.55 -4.30 -0.81
C PRO A 175 11.35 -3.80 0.39
N MET A 176 11.54 -4.65 1.39
CA MET A 176 12.25 -4.26 2.62
C MET A 176 13.64 -3.70 2.35
N VAL A 177 14.35 -4.22 1.35
CA VAL A 177 15.68 -3.74 0.93
C VAL A 177 15.67 -2.31 0.39
N PHE A 178 14.54 -1.81 -0.10
CA PHE A 178 14.42 -0.42 -0.56
C PHE A 178 14.56 0.57 0.61
N GLU A 179 13.91 0.27 1.74
CA GLU A 179 13.90 1.12 2.94
C GLU A 179 15.08 0.84 3.90
N TYR A 180 15.56 -0.41 3.95
CA TYR A 180 16.53 -0.88 4.93
C TYR A 180 17.76 -1.51 4.28
N ARG A 181 18.34 -0.84 3.26
CA ARG A 181 19.43 -1.36 2.42
C ARG A 181 20.68 -1.81 3.20
N ASP A 182 20.90 -1.23 4.37
CA ASP A 182 22.08 -1.51 5.20
C ASP A 182 21.82 -2.64 6.22
N ASP A 183 20.63 -3.20 6.26
CA ASP A 183 20.27 -4.32 7.12
C ASP A 183 20.39 -5.65 6.34
N PRO A 184 21.39 -6.50 6.62
CA PRO A 184 21.58 -7.74 5.87
C PRO A 184 20.41 -8.74 6.02
N ALA A 185 19.60 -8.62 7.07
CA ALA A 185 18.44 -9.49 7.29
C ALA A 185 17.34 -9.31 6.22
N VAL A 186 17.32 -8.17 5.54
CA VAL A 186 16.29 -7.88 4.53
C VAL A 186 16.74 -8.12 3.09
N ALA A 187 18.00 -8.49 2.85
CA ALA A 187 18.58 -8.59 1.51
C ALA A 187 17.79 -9.53 0.57
N TYR A 188 17.22 -10.60 1.12
CA TYR A 188 16.41 -11.60 0.39
C TYR A 188 15.01 -11.75 0.95
N LEU A 189 14.52 -10.75 1.70
CA LEU A 189 13.21 -10.81 2.35
C LEU A 189 12.12 -10.37 1.37
N ASP A 190 11.37 -11.33 0.86
CA ASP A 190 10.42 -11.20 -0.24
C ASP A 190 8.96 -11.55 0.15
N SER A 191 8.71 -11.87 1.42
CA SER A 191 7.40 -12.26 1.96
C SER A 191 6.68 -11.14 2.74
N GLN A 192 7.32 -9.99 2.85
CA GLN A 192 6.78 -8.78 3.48
C GLN A 192 7.26 -7.52 2.76
N TYR A 193 6.60 -6.40 3.01
CA TYR A 193 6.91 -5.13 2.35
C TYR A 193 6.57 -3.94 3.23
N MET A 194 7.07 -2.77 2.86
CA MET A 194 6.57 -1.50 3.37
C MET A 194 5.48 -0.98 2.43
N LEU A 195 4.33 -0.64 2.97
CA LEU A 195 3.27 0.11 2.28
C LEU A 195 3.50 1.60 2.58
N GLY A 196 4.05 2.34 1.61
CA GLY A 196 4.70 3.61 1.82
C GLY A 196 5.96 3.46 2.67
N ASP A 197 6.34 4.51 3.37
CA ASP A 197 7.52 4.58 4.24
C ASP A 197 7.25 4.20 5.71
N ALA A 198 5.97 4.07 6.09
CA ALA A 198 5.59 3.96 7.49
C ALA A 198 4.96 2.62 7.91
N LEU A 199 4.30 1.90 7.00
CA LEU A 199 3.54 0.70 7.33
C LEU A 199 4.24 -0.57 6.84
N LEU A 200 4.66 -1.44 7.74
CA LEU A 200 5.13 -2.78 7.42
C LEU A 200 3.94 -3.73 7.33
N VAL A 201 3.86 -4.50 6.25
CA VAL A 201 2.83 -5.52 6.02
C VAL A 201 3.50 -6.86 5.75
N ALA A 202 3.17 -7.88 6.52
CA ALA A 202 3.60 -9.26 6.28
C ALA A 202 2.37 -10.17 6.10
N PRO A 203 1.98 -10.49 4.87
CA PRO A 203 0.86 -11.38 4.58
C PRO A 203 1.07 -12.78 5.15
N ILE A 204 -0.01 -13.41 5.58
CA ILE A 204 0.03 -14.79 6.08
C ILE A 204 -0.05 -15.75 4.89
N LEU A 205 1.02 -16.50 4.66
CA LEU A 205 1.23 -17.36 3.48
C LEU A 205 1.10 -18.85 3.80
N ARG A 206 0.39 -19.19 4.88
CA ARG A 206 0.25 -20.56 5.39
C ARG A 206 -1.14 -20.80 5.98
N GLU A 207 -1.63 -22.03 5.81
CA GLU A 207 -2.94 -22.47 6.32
C GLU A 207 -2.98 -22.53 7.86
N ASP A 208 -1.84 -22.78 8.52
CA ASP A 208 -1.74 -22.86 9.99
C ASP A 208 -1.79 -21.51 10.71
N SER A 209 -2.01 -20.43 9.94
CA SER A 209 -2.12 -19.06 10.46
C SER A 209 -0.86 -18.49 11.13
N VAL A 210 0.26 -19.21 11.07
CA VAL A 210 1.55 -18.76 11.58
C VAL A 210 2.21 -17.84 10.57
N CYS A 211 2.70 -16.69 11.04
CA CYS A 211 3.49 -15.77 10.26
C CYS A 211 4.85 -15.55 10.90
N GLN A 212 5.92 -15.81 10.12
CA GLN A 212 7.27 -15.38 10.44
C GLN A 212 7.58 -14.11 9.69
N TYR A 213 8.03 -13.08 10.39
CA TYR A 213 8.34 -11.78 9.80
C TYR A 213 9.49 -11.11 10.54
N TYR A 214 10.14 -10.17 9.88
CA TYR A 214 11.25 -9.43 10.43
C TYR A 214 10.85 -7.97 10.70
N LEU A 215 11.06 -7.50 11.92
CA LEU A 215 10.97 -6.09 12.26
C LEU A 215 12.37 -5.49 12.24
N PRO A 216 12.70 -4.56 11.32
CA PRO A 216 13.97 -3.82 11.35
C PRO A 216 14.19 -3.08 12.67
N LYS A 217 15.43 -2.63 12.94
CA LYS A 217 15.74 -1.88 14.17
C LYS A 217 14.80 -0.71 14.38
N GLY A 218 14.41 -0.47 15.62
CA GLY A 218 13.50 0.60 16.04
C GLY A 218 12.34 0.06 16.88
N VAL A 219 11.37 0.91 17.17
CA VAL A 219 10.14 0.54 17.87
C VAL A 219 8.98 0.54 16.87
N TRP A 220 8.28 -0.56 16.81
CA TRP A 220 7.15 -0.79 15.92
C TRP A 220 5.87 -0.91 16.71
N THR A 221 4.80 -0.26 16.26
CA THR A 221 3.49 -0.36 16.91
C THR A 221 2.51 -1.05 15.98
N HIS A 222 1.91 -2.15 16.41
CA HIS A 222 0.89 -2.84 15.62
C HIS A 222 -0.33 -1.93 15.40
N LEU A 223 -0.69 -1.68 14.15
CA LEU A 223 -1.69 -0.67 13.79
C LEU A 223 -3.08 -0.96 14.39
N LEU A 224 -3.46 -2.24 14.45
CA LEU A 224 -4.80 -2.66 14.88
C LEU A 224 -4.89 -2.79 16.41
N SER A 225 -3.89 -3.38 17.07
CA SER A 225 -3.90 -3.60 18.54
C SER A 225 -3.30 -2.44 19.34
N GLY A 226 -2.40 -1.66 18.75
CA GLY A 226 -1.61 -0.64 19.47
C GLY A 226 -0.43 -1.21 20.26
N GLU A 227 -0.18 -2.51 20.20
CA GLU A 227 0.95 -3.15 20.88
C GLU A 227 2.28 -2.70 20.30
N ALA A 228 3.21 -2.28 21.15
CA ALA A 228 4.55 -1.88 20.75
C ALA A 228 5.54 -3.03 20.90
N ARG A 229 6.42 -3.20 19.89
CA ARG A 229 7.49 -4.21 19.88
C ARG A 229 8.81 -3.58 19.47
N ARG A 230 9.90 -4.11 20.02
CA ARG A 230 11.25 -3.76 19.57
C ARG A 230 11.62 -4.61 18.35
N GLY A 231 12.12 -3.96 17.33
CA GLY A 231 12.68 -4.59 16.13
C GLY A 231 14.17 -4.92 16.26
N GLY A 232 14.79 -5.25 15.12
CA GLY A 232 16.12 -5.82 14.98
C GLY A 232 16.13 -7.34 15.11
N CYS A 233 14.96 -8.00 14.97
CA CYS A 233 14.81 -9.45 15.14
C CYS A 233 13.61 -10.02 14.37
N TRP A 234 13.68 -11.31 14.12
CA TRP A 234 12.56 -12.09 13.62
C TRP A 234 11.49 -12.29 14.70
N GLN A 235 10.25 -12.28 14.25
CA GLN A 235 9.06 -12.57 15.06
C GLN A 235 8.35 -13.76 14.45
N GLU A 236 7.60 -14.49 15.28
CA GLU A 236 6.68 -15.55 14.89
C GLU A 236 5.41 -15.42 15.72
N ASP A 237 4.29 -15.22 15.07
CA ASP A 237 2.99 -15.07 15.70
C ASP A 237 1.90 -15.79 14.92
N THR A 238 0.79 -16.08 15.57
CA THR A 238 -0.44 -16.61 14.97
C THR A 238 -1.49 -15.52 14.94
N TYR A 239 -2.17 -15.38 13.80
CA TYR A 239 -3.21 -14.37 13.58
C TYR A 239 -4.52 -15.01 13.15
N ASP A 240 -5.64 -14.44 13.60
CA ASP A 240 -6.96 -14.70 13.03
C ASP A 240 -7.11 -14.06 11.64
N TYR A 241 -8.30 -14.16 11.02
CA TYR A 241 -8.53 -13.57 9.69
C TYR A 241 -8.70 -12.04 9.71
N PHE A 242 -8.92 -11.43 10.88
CA PHE A 242 -9.09 -9.98 11.02
C PHE A 242 -7.79 -9.23 11.31
N SER A 243 -6.68 -9.95 11.38
CA SER A 243 -5.37 -9.39 11.70
C SER A 243 -4.25 -10.07 10.92
N LEU A 244 -3.13 -9.37 10.82
CA LEU A 244 -1.86 -9.83 10.26
C LEU A 244 -0.76 -8.93 10.86
N PRO A 245 0.54 -9.25 10.70
CA PRO A 245 1.61 -8.30 11.01
C PRO A 245 1.45 -7.02 10.18
N LEU A 246 0.87 -6.01 10.79
CA LEU A 246 0.68 -4.67 10.23
C LEU A 246 1.20 -3.65 11.24
N TYR A 247 2.42 -3.19 11.04
CA TYR A 247 3.14 -2.39 12.01
C TYR A 247 3.46 -1.00 11.48
N VAL A 248 3.32 -0.01 12.36
CA VAL A 248 3.72 1.38 12.11
C VAL A 248 5.12 1.59 12.67
N LYS A 249 6.00 2.15 11.85
CA LYS A 249 7.36 2.52 12.22
C LYS A 249 7.38 3.66 13.25
N GLU A 250 8.37 3.68 14.14
CA GLU A 250 8.62 4.81 15.03
C GLU A 250 8.83 6.13 14.25
N ASN A 251 8.64 7.26 14.92
CA ASN A 251 8.73 8.61 14.35
C ASN A 251 7.75 8.82 13.18
N THR A 252 6.57 8.23 13.25
CA THR A 252 5.53 8.36 12.22
C THR A 252 4.36 9.20 12.73
N LEU A 253 3.98 10.21 11.94
CA LEU A 253 2.73 10.95 12.09
C LEU A 253 1.79 10.52 10.97
N LEU A 254 0.80 9.69 11.29
CA LEU A 254 -0.10 9.05 10.34
C LEU A 254 -1.46 9.75 10.33
N ALA A 255 -1.90 10.18 9.15
CA ALA A 255 -3.28 10.63 8.94
C ALA A 255 -4.21 9.41 8.79
N MET A 256 -5.28 9.38 9.58
CA MET A 256 -6.30 8.35 9.55
C MET A 256 -7.65 9.01 9.26
N GLY A 257 -8.27 8.65 8.14
CA GLY A 257 -9.58 9.16 7.78
C GLY A 257 -10.69 8.69 8.74
N ARG A 258 -11.71 9.52 8.91
CA ARG A 258 -12.91 9.18 9.68
C ARG A 258 -14.00 8.52 8.85
N GLU A 259 -13.95 8.69 7.51
CA GLU A 259 -14.80 7.99 6.56
C GLU A 259 -14.23 6.59 6.26
N ASN A 260 -15.08 5.57 6.28
CA ASN A 260 -14.66 4.18 6.05
C ASN A 260 -15.57 3.41 5.08
N HIS A 261 -16.52 4.09 4.43
CA HIS A 261 -17.44 3.47 3.47
C HIS A 261 -17.10 3.77 2.01
N LYS A 262 -16.27 4.78 1.77
CA LYS A 262 -15.79 5.16 0.44
C LYS A 262 -14.35 5.67 0.49
N PRO A 263 -13.58 5.53 -0.59
CA PRO A 263 -12.18 5.96 -0.62
C PRO A 263 -12.01 7.47 -0.88
N ASP A 264 -12.98 8.11 -1.55
CA ASP A 264 -12.94 9.50 -1.99
C ASP A 264 -13.80 10.38 -1.06
N TYR A 265 -13.16 11.13 -0.19
CA TYR A 265 -13.81 12.05 0.75
C TYR A 265 -12.88 13.22 1.06
N ASP A 266 -13.36 14.22 1.74
CA ASP A 266 -12.58 15.37 2.17
C ASP A 266 -11.53 14.97 3.23
N TYR A 267 -10.33 14.57 2.76
CA TYR A 267 -9.25 14.11 3.64
C TYR A 267 -8.79 15.19 4.59
N GLU A 268 -8.77 16.45 4.17
CA GLU A 268 -8.32 17.57 5.01
C GLU A 268 -9.21 17.73 6.26
N ASN A 269 -10.53 17.67 6.09
CA ASN A 269 -11.48 17.93 7.17
C ASN A 269 -12.00 16.67 7.87
N GLN A 270 -11.78 15.47 7.31
CA GLN A 270 -12.30 14.21 7.82
C GLN A 270 -11.19 13.21 8.21
N MET A 271 -10.16 13.71 8.88
CA MET A 271 -9.09 12.86 9.40
C MET A 271 -8.80 13.13 10.87
N ASP A 272 -8.12 12.18 11.50
CA ASP A 272 -7.48 12.27 12.79
C ASP A 272 -5.98 11.93 12.63
N LEU A 273 -5.16 12.38 13.57
CA LEU A 273 -3.72 12.13 13.57
C LEU A 273 -3.35 11.08 14.60
N ARG A 274 -2.44 10.18 14.22
CA ARG A 274 -1.81 9.22 15.13
C ARG A 274 -0.31 9.38 15.07
N LEU A 275 0.31 9.65 16.21
CA LEU A 275 1.76 9.80 16.35
C LEU A 275 2.35 8.59 17.05
N TYR A 276 3.29 7.93 16.37
CA TYR A 276 3.86 6.67 16.83
C TYR A 276 5.31 6.83 17.24
N GLN A 277 5.59 6.54 18.54
CA GLN A 277 6.92 6.35 19.12
C GLN A 277 7.91 7.46 18.72
N LEU A 278 7.48 8.74 18.78
CA LEU A 278 8.35 9.86 18.41
C LEU A 278 9.51 9.96 19.40
N GLN A 279 10.73 9.77 18.92
CA GLN A 279 11.94 9.81 19.73
C GLN A 279 12.27 11.26 20.15
N ASP A 280 12.99 11.43 21.26
CA ASP A 280 13.42 12.76 21.72
C ASP A 280 14.34 13.41 20.67
N GLY A 281 14.08 14.65 20.34
CA GLY A 281 14.76 15.41 19.28
C GLY A 281 14.31 15.08 17.85
N ALA A 282 13.48 14.05 17.64
CA ALA A 282 12.98 13.67 16.32
C ALA A 282 11.81 14.53 15.84
N GLU A 283 11.62 14.54 14.52
CA GLU A 283 10.48 15.13 13.84
C GLU A 283 9.78 14.07 12.97
N ALA A 284 8.45 14.11 12.96
CA ALA A 284 7.59 13.32 12.08
C ALA A 284 6.74 14.25 11.21
N VAL A 285 6.55 13.89 9.94
CA VAL A 285 5.86 14.74 8.95
C VAL A 285 4.68 13.98 8.37
N CYS A 286 3.53 14.64 8.28
CA CYS A 286 2.35 14.17 7.58
C CYS A 286 2.00 15.14 6.45
N ARG A 287 1.96 14.64 5.22
CA ARG A 287 1.48 15.36 4.03
C ARG A 287 0.00 15.04 3.86
N VAL A 288 -0.84 16.05 3.85
CA VAL A 288 -2.31 15.90 3.73
C VAL A 288 -2.73 16.19 2.30
N PRO A 289 -3.26 15.20 1.56
CA PRO A 289 -3.73 15.41 0.20
C PRO A 289 -5.19 15.90 0.16
N ASP A 290 -5.58 16.50 -0.96
CA ASP A 290 -6.98 16.56 -1.39
C ASP A 290 -7.30 15.38 -2.35
N VAL A 291 -8.53 15.30 -2.83
CA VAL A 291 -8.96 14.25 -3.77
C VAL A 291 -8.52 14.52 -5.22
N ASP A 292 -8.05 15.73 -5.52
CA ASP A 292 -7.59 16.15 -6.83
C ASP A 292 -6.09 15.90 -7.05
N GLY A 293 -5.40 15.35 -6.04
CA GLY A 293 -3.98 14.98 -6.13
C GLY A 293 -3.01 16.08 -5.71
N HIS A 294 -3.44 17.06 -4.93
CA HIS A 294 -2.57 18.10 -4.41
C HIS A 294 -2.30 17.90 -2.92
N ILE A 295 -1.08 18.19 -2.48
CA ILE A 295 -0.79 18.31 -1.05
C ILE A 295 -1.30 19.68 -0.56
N VAL A 296 -2.36 19.67 0.23
CA VAL A 296 -3.05 20.89 0.68
C VAL A 296 -2.58 21.37 2.05
N ASN A 297 -1.96 20.51 2.85
CA ASN A 297 -1.38 20.87 4.14
C ASN A 297 -0.19 19.96 4.47
N VAL A 298 0.75 20.48 5.27
CA VAL A 298 1.85 19.69 5.85
C VAL A 298 1.84 19.92 7.35
N ILE A 299 1.74 18.82 8.10
CA ILE A 299 1.71 18.84 9.56
C ILE A 299 3.00 18.17 10.06
N ARG A 300 3.67 18.80 10.99
CA ARG A 300 4.92 18.34 11.60
C ARG A 300 4.72 18.14 13.09
N ALA A 301 5.26 17.06 13.62
CA ALA A 301 5.32 16.81 15.06
C ALA A 301 6.78 16.71 15.47
N LYS A 302 7.21 17.55 16.40
CA LYS A 302 8.57 17.55 16.95
C LYS A 302 8.54 17.28 18.45
N ARG A 303 9.42 16.44 18.93
CA ARG A 303 9.56 16.14 20.36
C ARG A 303 10.78 16.82 20.95
N THR A 304 10.61 17.42 22.14
CA THR A 304 11.69 17.93 22.99
C THR A 304 11.41 17.53 24.43
N GLY A 305 12.16 16.55 24.93
CA GLY A 305 11.92 15.95 26.24
C GLY A 305 10.53 15.31 26.32
N ARG A 306 9.64 15.87 27.17
CA ARG A 306 8.26 15.41 27.30
C ARG A 306 7.27 16.19 26.43
N THR A 307 7.69 17.31 25.84
CA THR A 307 6.82 18.14 25.04
C THR A 307 6.81 17.69 23.58
N ILE A 308 5.61 17.61 23.01
CA ILE A 308 5.38 17.42 21.58
C ILE A 308 4.77 18.71 21.06
N GLU A 309 5.43 19.31 20.09
CA GLU A 309 4.96 20.46 19.35
C GLU A 309 4.46 19.99 17.97
N LEU A 310 3.20 20.33 17.64
CA LEU A 310 2.66 20.20 16.30
C LEU A 310 2.62 21.56 15.64
N THR A 311 3.08 21.61 14.40
CA THR A 311 2.98 22.77 13.51
C THR A 311 2.34 22.38 12.21
N SER A 312 1.58 23.28 11.58
CA SER A 312 0.98 23.04 10.26
C SER A 312 1.08 24.28 9.38
N GLU A 313 1.19 24.09 8.08
CA GLU A 313 1.28 25.18 7.11
C GLU A 313 -0.05 25.93 6.97
N LYS A 314 -1.18 25.22 7.16
CA LYS A 314 -2.53 25.81 7.21
C LYS A 314 -3.23 25.49 8.52
N PRO A 315 -4.25 26.27 8.91
CA PRO A 315 -5.04 25.97 10.10
C PRO A 315 -5.64 24.56 10.05
N MET A 316 -5.43 23.78 11.11
CA MET A 316 -5.98 22.43 11.24
C MET A 316 -7.49 22.47 11.50
N PRO A 317 -8.27 21.51 10.96
CA PRO A 317 -9.66 21.32 11.35
C PRO A 317 -9.77 20.80 12.79
N LEU A 318 -10.99 20.68 13.30
CA LEU A 318 -11.23 19.93 14.53
C LEU A 318 -10.87 18.47 14.31
N MET A 319 -9.88 17.96 15.04
CA MET A 319 -9.42 16.57 14.92
C MET A 319 -8.91 16.01 16.25
N LYS A 320 -8.77 14.69 16.30
CA LYS A 320 -8.09 14.02 17.40
C LYS A 320 -6.62 13.79 17.05
N LEU A 321 -5.77 13.89 18.06
CA LEU A 321 -4.39 13.41 18.04
C LEU A 321 -4.26 12.27 19.03
N THR A 322 -3.89 11.10 18.56
CA THR A 322 -3.58 9.95 19.41
C THR A 322 -2.08 9.75 19.46
N LEU A 323 -1.49 9.77 20.64
CA LEU A 323 -0.09 9.48 20.88
C LEU A 323 0.07 8.00 21.30
N TYR A 324 0.95 7.30 20.63
CA TYR A 324 1.43 5.96 21.02
C TYR A 324 2.89 6.10 21.46
N MET A 325 3.14 6.06 22.79
CA MET A 325 4.46 6.28 23.38
C MET A 325 4.78 5.18 24.39
N GLY A 326 5.81 4.37 24.11
CA GLY A 326 6.04 3.14 24.86
C GLY A 326 4.85 2.18 24.73
N THR A 327 4.23 1.85 25.84
CA THR A 327 2.99 1.03 25.90
C THR A 327 1.75 1.90 26.15
N GLU A 328 1.91 3.21 26.28
CA GLU A 328 0.81 4.12 26.60
C GLU A 328 0.15 4.68 25.34
N LYS A 329 -1.16 4.84 25.44
CA LYS A 329 -1.99 5.51 24.43
C LYS A 329 -2.67 6.72 25.10
N THR A 330 -2.44 7.91 24.54
CA THR A 330 -3.07 9.15 25.05
C THR A 330 -3.76 9.87 23.92
N GLU A 331 -4.95 10.41 24.17
CA GLU A 331 -5.74 11.15 23.16
C GLU A 331 -5.88 12.63 23.55
N TYR A 332 -5.74 13.49 22.55
CA TYR A 332 -5.92 14.93 22.64
C TYR A 332 -6.88 15.41 21.56
N THR A 333 -7.59 16.48 21.84
CA THR A 333 -8.41 17.17 20.84
C THR A 333 -7.67 18.40 20.36
N ILE A 334 -7.47 18.53 19.05
CA ILE A 334 -6.96 19.72 18.40
C ILE A 334 -8.17 20.56 17.98
N GLU A 335 -8.29 21.75 18.54
CA GLU A 335 -9.36 22.69 18.20
C GLU A 335 -9.17 23.24 16.78
N ARG A 336 -10.29 23.52 16.13
CA ARG A 336 -10.30 24.11 14.79
C ARG A 336 -9.55 25.44 14.74
N GLY A 337 -8.78 25.66 13.69
CA GLY A 337 -8.08 26.93 13.42
C GLY A 337 -6.69 27.01 14.02
N LYS A 338 -6.23 26.00 14.76
CA LYS A 338 -4.86 25.96 15.31
C LYS A 338 -3.85 25.63 14.22
N GLN A 339 -2.70 26.30 14.25
CA GLN A 339 -1.50 25.96 13.44
C GLN A 339 -0.33 25.52 14.33
N HIS A 340 -0.40 25.83 15.62
CA HIS A 340 0.57 25.43 16.64
C HIS A 340 -0.15 24.83 17.82
N VAL A 341 0.26 23.62 18.21
CA VAL A 341 -0.30 22.90 19.36
C VAL A 341 0.84 22.30 20.16
N HIS A 342 0.81 22.46 21.47
CA HIS A 342 1.73 21.82 22.39
C HIS A 342 0.98 20.81 23.24
N THR A 343 1.57 19.63 23.44
CA THR A 343 1.06 18.60 24.33
C THR A 343 2.21 17.92 25.05
N GLU A 344 1.93 17.24 26.14
CA GLU A 344 2.96 16.54 26.93
C GLU A 344 2.71 15.04 26.95
N ILE A 345 3.81 14.28 26.88
CA ILE A 345 3.79 12.84 27.13
C ILE A 345 3.55 12.65 28.63
N LYS A 346 2.51 11.91 28.97
CA LYS A 346 2.18 11.56 30.37
C LYS A 346 3.20 10.64 31.00
#